data_11cdbcf1230b3bb444876069477e92f9
#
_entry.id   11cdbcf1230b3bb444876069477e92f9
#
_cell.length_a   1.000
_cell.length_b   1.000
_cell.length_c   1.000
_cell.angle_alpha   90.00
_cell.angle_beta   90.00
_cell.angle_gamma   90.00
#
_symmetry.space_group_name_H-M   'P 1'
#
loop_
_entity.id
_entity.type
_entity.pdbx_description
1 polymer ?
#
loop_
_entity_poly.entity_id
_entity_poly.type
_entity_poly.pdbx_seq_one_letter_code
_entity_poly.pdbx_strand_id
1 'polypeptide(L)'
;MIMSTCAANCIPLLIQQSVDGTYSFNRSWAEFKVGFNDSRGNYWLGNDLLHQLTNGARYKLQCVLQRTSRVFYVANYNIFLVGSESSNYTLSVGRYRGGAVGPGDAMAIHDGMMFSTYDRDNDLSSGNCAQQHGGGFWHNNCYSAGMTVMKDQGDGFVWKTLSYGTLQRATLLLTC
;
A
#
# COMPACT_ATOMS: atom_id res chain seq x y z
N MET A 1 11.99 -6.76 -29.77
CA MET A 1 11.55 -7.62 -28.65
C MET A 1 12.70 -7.68 -27.67
N ILE A 2 12.78 -6.74 -26.73
CA ILE A 2 13.85 -6.73 -25.71
C ILE A 2 13.22 -7.38 -24.48
N MET A 3 13.52 -8.67 -24.26
CA MET A 3 13.28 -9.31 -22.97
C MET A 3 14.23 -8.65 -21.98
N SER A 4 13.74 -7.74 -21.14
CA SER A 4 14.47 -7.28 -19.98
C SER A 4 14.51 -8.44 -18.98
N THR A 5 15.60 -9.18 -19.01
CA THR A 5 15.96 -10.12 -17.95
C THR A 5 16.13 -9.29 -16.67
N CYS A 6 15.35 -9.57 -15.62
CA CYS A 6 15.62 -9.06 -14.28
C CYS A 6 17.08 -9.40 -13.93
N ALA A 7 17.94 -8.38 -14.00
CA ALA A 7 19.35 -8.52 -13.76
C ALA A 7 19.63 -8.68 -12.26
N ALA A 8 20.75 -9.31 -11.93
CA ALA A 8 21.21 -9.68 -10.59
C ALA A 8 21.40 -8.50 -9.59
N ASN A 9 21.01 -7.27 -9.94
CA ASN A 9 21.15 -6.03 -9.15
C ASN A 9 19.86 -5.20 -9.15
N CYS A 10 18.70 -5.83 -8.91
CA CYS A 10 17.46 -5.07 -8.75
C CYS A 10 17.48 -4.32 -7.41
N ILE A 11 17.60 -3.00 -7.48
CA ILE A 11 17.47 -2.12 -6.30
C ILE A 11 15.99 -2.00 -5.98
N PRO A 12 15.54 -2.33 -4.74
CA PRO A 12 14.15 -2.11 -4.34
C PRO A 12 13.75 -0.64 -4.49
N LEU A 13 12.61 -0.39 -5.10
CA LEU A 13 12.07 0.95 -5.29
C LEU A 13 11.03 1.25 -4.22
N LEU A 14 11.23 2.31 -3.46
CA LEU A 14 10.27 2.80 -2.47
C LEU A 14 9.04 3.37 -3.20
N ILE A 15 7.86 2.86 -2.85
CA ILE A 15 6.58 3.35 -3.42
C ILE A 15 5.68 4.00 -2.38
N GLN A 16 5.80 3.58 -1.12
CA GLN A 16 5.08 4.19 0.00
C GLN A 16 5.91 4.04 1.27
N GLN A 17 5.93 5.09 2.09
CA GLN A 17 6.48 5.01 3.44
C GLN A 17 5.66 5.84 4.40
N SER A 18 5.43 5.27 5.56
CA SER A 18 4.90 5.96 6.71
C SER A 18 5.81 5.70 7.91
N VAL A 19 6.35 6.78 8.48
CA VAL A 19 7.51 6.70 9.40
C VAL A 19 7.13 6.45 10.84
N ASP A 20 6.07 7.09 11.32
CA ASP A 20 5.72 7.10 12.75
C ASP A 20 4.21 7.08 13.03
N GLY A 21 3.38 6.97 12.00
CA GLY A 21 1.92 6.95 12.15
C GLY A 21 1.29 8.31 12.44
N THR A 22 2.06 9.39 12.49
CA THR A 22 1.54 10.74 12.78
C THR A 22 1.22 11.56 11.54
N TYR A 23 1.73 11.15 10.37
CA TYR A 23 1.48 11.84 9.12
C TYR A 23 0.11 11.46 8.54
N SER A 24 -0.69 12.48 8.24
CA SER A 24 -1.99 12.27 7.60
C SER A 24 -1.83 12.01 6.11
N PHE A 25 -2.26 10.84 5.66
CA PHE A 25 -2.46 10.49 4.26
C PHE A 25 -3.87 10.83 3.77
N ASN A 26 -4.59 11.70 4.47
CA ASN A 26 -5.89 12.21 4.03
C ASN A 26 -5.71 13.24 2.92
N ARG A 27 -5.47 12.75 1.71
CA ARG A 27 -5.15 13.51 0.51
C ARG A 27 -6.20 13.29 -0.57
N SER A 28 -6.33 14.26 -1.47
CA SER A 28 -7.24 14.20 -2.61
C SER A 28 -6.79 13.19 -3.66
N TRP A 29 -7.70 12.83 -4.56
CA TRP A 29 -7.38 12.01 -5.73
C TRP A 29 -6.22 12.60 -6.56
N ALA A 30 -6.26 13.91 -6.80
CA ALA A 30 -5.22 14.59 -7.56
C ALA A 30 -3.86 14.51 -6.88
N GLU A 31 -3.78 14.59 -5.55
CA GLU A 31 -2.53 14.43 -4.80
C GLU A 31 -2.03 12.99 -4.85
N PHE A 32 -2.90 12.00 -4.64
CA PHE A 32 -2.52 10.58 -4.78
C PHE A 32 -2.11 10.21 -6.20
N LYS A 33 -2.69 10.84 -7.21
CA LYS A 33 -2.33 10.65 -8.63
C LYS A 33 -0.88 11.00 -8.89
N VAL A 34 -0.42 12.17 -8.42
CA VAL A 34 0.93 12.70 -8.72
C VAL A 34 1.98 12.32 -7.68
N GLY A 35 1.56 11.96 -6.47
CA GLY A 35 2.45 11.63 -5.35
C GLY A 35 2.73 12.81 -4.43
N PHE A 36 3.20 12.51 -3.23
CA PHE A 36 3.53 13.50 -2.20
C PHE A 36 4.54 12.97 -1.18
N ASN A 37 5.19 13.88 -0.47
CA ASN A 37 6.13 13.55 0.61
C ASN A 37 6.19 14.68 1.64
N ASP A 38 6.90 14.40 2.76
CA ASP A 38 7.26 15.41 3.74
C ASP A 38 8.76 15.32 4.12
N SER A 39 9.24 16.27 4.92
CA SER A 39 10.64 16.33 5.36
C SER A 39 11.04 15.20 6.32
N ARG A 40 10.08 14.44 6.88
CA ARG A 40 10.33 13.30 7.77
C ARG A 40 10.44 11.98 7.04
N GLY A 41 10.18 11.98 5.73
CA GLY A 41 10.28 10.80 4.88
C GLY A 41 8.96 10.02 4.74
N ASN A 42 7.81 10.60 5.12
CA ASN A 42 6.53 10.08 4.71
C ASN A 42 6.36 10.28 3.20
N TYR A 43 5.87 9.27 2.49
CA TYR A 43 5.99 9.24 1.04
C TYR A 43 4.89 8.42 0.38
N TRP A 44 4.37 8.92 -0.73
CA TRP A 44 3.58 8.21 -1.73
C TRP A 44 4.11 8.53 -3.12
N LEU A 45 4.44 7.50 -3.90
CA LEU A 45 5.08 7.65 -5.22
C LEU A 45 4.20 8.35 -6.25
N GLY A 46 2.90 8.17 -6.16
CA GLY A 46 1.90 8.59 -7.14
C GLY A 46 1.34 7.43 -7.96
N ASN A 47 0.00 7.42 -8.12
CA ASN A 47 -0.70 6.33 -8.79
C ASN A 47 -0.38 6.24 -10.29
N ASP A 48 -0.15 7.37 -10.96
CA ASP A 48 0.25 7.38 -12.37
C ASP A 48 1.59 6.68 -12.57
N LEU A 49 2.57 6.98 -11.69
CA LEU A 49 3.89 6.37 -11.79
C LEU A 49 3.85 4.90 -11.36
N LEU A 50 3.05 4.54 -10.35
CA LEU A 50 2.78 3.14 -9.99
C LEU A 50 2.22 2.35 -11.17
N HIS A 51 1.23 2.91 -11.86
CA HIS A 51 0.67 2.31 -13.06
C HIS A 51 1.75 2.09 -14.14
N GLN A 52 2.51 3.12 -14.48
CA GLN A 52 3.56 3.03 -15.50
C GLN A 52 4.61 1.97 -15.17
N LEU A 53 5.11 1.95 -13.95
CA LEU A 53 6.12 1.00 -13.50
C LEU A 53 5.60 -0.43 -13.53
N THR A 54 4.44 -0.69 -12.92
CA THR A 54 3.93 -2.04 -12.76
C THR A 54 3.41 -2.65 -14.06
N ASN A 55 3.02 -1.83 -15.04
CA ASN A 55 2.64 -2.30 -16.37
C ASN A 55 3.82 -2.39 -17.36
N GLY A 56 4.93 -1.70 -17.07
CA GLY A 56 6.16 -1.74 -17.88
C GLY A 56 7.05 -2.95 -17.60
N ALA A 57 6.98 -3.49 -16.37
CA ALA A 57 7.78 -4.63 -15.93
C ALA A 57 7.05 -5.43 -14.85
N ARG A 58 7.49 -6.67 -14.63
CA ARG A 58 6.95 -7.52 -13.56
C ARG A 58 7.65 -7.21 -12.25
N TYR A 59 6.95 -6.53 -11.37
CA TYR A 59 7.39 -6.28 -10.01
C TYR A 59 6.66 -7.17 -9.01
N LYS A 60 7.32 -7.42 -7.90
CA LYS A 60 6.76 -7.98 -6.68
C LYS A 60 6.57 -6.86 -5.67
N LEU A 61 5.60 -6.98 -4.79
CA LEU A 61 5.43 -6.08 -3.67
C LEU A 61 6.08 -6.69 -2.43
N GLN A 62 6.88 -5.89 -1.72
CA GLN A 62 7.34 -6.19 -0.37
C GLN A 62 6.78 -5.15 0.59
N CYS A 63 6.04 -5.60 1.59
CA CYS A 63 5.56 -4.77 2.70
C CYS A 63 6.44 -5.03 3.92
N VAL A 64 7.16 -4.03 4.38
CA VAL A 64 7.95 -4.07 5.61
C VAL A 64 7.21 -3.31 6.68
N LEU A 65 6.82 -4.01 7.74
CA LEU A 65 6.00 -3.51 8.83
C LEU A 65 6.81 -3.54 10.12
N GLN A 66 6.86 -2.43 10.84
CA GLN A 66 7.60 -2.32 12.10
C GLN A 66 6.66 -2.01 13.25
N ARG A 67 6.76 -2.79 14.32
CA ARG A 67 6.11 -2.51 15.62
C ARG A 67 6.93 -1.56 16.48
N THR A 68 6.28 -0.97 17.51
CA THR A 68 6.91 -0.19 18.59
C THR A 68 8.11 -0.89 19.23
N SER A 69 8.06 -2.21 19.35
CA SER A 69 9.11 -3.06 19.91
C SER A 69 10.33 -3.28 18.99
N ARG A 70 10.46 -2.54 17.89
CA ARG A 70 11.47 -2.75 16.84
C ARG A 70 11.45 -4.13 16.18
N VAL A 71 10.34 -4.86 16.31
CA VAL A 71 10.12 -6.11 15.59
C VAL A 71 9.64 -5.80 14.19
N PHE A 72 10.26 -6.41 13.20
CA PHE A 72 9.93 -6.27 11.79
C PHE A 72 9.21 -7.50 11.28
N TYR A 73 8.19 -7.27 10.45
CA TYR A 73 7.49 -8.29 9.70
C TYR A 73 7.59 -7.97 8.21
N VAL A 74 7.70 -9.00 7.39
CA VAL A 74 7.78 -8.84 5.94
C VAL A 74 6.72 -9.70 5.28
N ALA A 75 5.85 -9.05 4.50
CA ALA A 75 4.92 -9.70 3.59
C ALA A 75 5.38 -9.48 2.14
N ASN A 76 5.45 -10.54 1.36
CA ASN A 76 5.81 -10.45 -0.05
C ASN A 76 4.66 -10.95 -0.91
N TYR A 77 4.45 -10.29 -2.07
CA TYR A 77 3.45 -10.63 -3.06
C TYR A 77 4.11 -10.73 -4.43
N ASN A 78 3.98 -11.89 -5.07
CA ASN A 78 4.59 -12.12 -6.39
C ASN A 78 3.80 -11.49 -7.53
N ILE A 79 2.59 -11.00 -7.26
CA ILE A 79 1.77 -10.22 -8.19
C ILE A 79 1.51 -8.87 -7.52
N PHE A 80 1.88 -7.80 -8.21
CA PHE A 80 1.51 -6.44 -7.87
C PHE A 80 1.44 -5.61 -9.15
N LEU A 81 0.23 -5.13 -9.46
CA LEU A 81 -0.04 -4.34 -10.65
C LEU A 81 -1.13 -3.32 -10.33
N VAL A 82 -0.94 -2.10 -10.79
CA VAL A 82 -1.89 -1.01 -10.64
C VAL A 82 -2.43 -0.64 -12.02
N GLY A 83 -3.75 -0.68 -12.17
CA GLY A 83 -4.43 -0.28 -13.39
C GLY A 83 -4.27 1.21 -13.71
N SER A 84 -4.76 1.65 -14.86
CA SER A 84 -4.73 3.06 -15.25
C SER A 84 -5.79 3.89 -14.49
N GLU A 85 -5.71 5.21 -14.58
CA GLU A 85 -6.73 6.10 -14.01
C GLU A 85 -8.15 5.81 -14.56
N SER A 86 -8.26 5.40 -15.83
CA SER A 86 -9.55 5.03 -16.43
C SER A 86 -10.18 3.79 -15.81
N SER A 87 -9.39 2.93 -15.14
CA SER A 87 -9.85 1.82 -14.30
C SER A 87 -9.88 2.17 -12.81
N ASN A 88 -9.84 3.44 -12.44
CA ASN A 88 -9.70 3.90 -11.05
C ASN A 88 -8.49 3.27 -10.34
N TYR A 89 -7.37 3.09 -11.04
CA TYR A 89 -6.14 2.48 -10.52
C TYR A 89 -6.39 1.11 -9.85
N THR A 90 -7.25 0.27 -10.43
CA THR A 90 -7.59 -1.05 -9.87
C THR A 90 -6.34 -1.84 -9.51
N LEU A 91 -6.31 -2.40 -8.31
CA LEU A 91 -5.21 -3.21 -7.80
C LEU A 91 -5.31 -4.66 -8.26
N SER A 92 -4.19 -5.24 -8.69
CA SER A 92 -4.02 -6.70 -8.71
C SER A 92 -2.88 -7.06 -7.79
N VAL A 93 -3.18 -7.78 -6.70
CA VAL A 93 -2.20 -8.21 -5.70
C VAL A 93 -2.44 -9.67 -5.34
N GLY A 94 -1.37 -10.46 -5.27
CA GLY A 94 -1.57 -11.88 -4.99
C GLY A 94 -0.29 -12.69 -4.89
N ARG A 95 -0.49 -14.01 -4.73
CA ARG A 95 0.60 -14.97 -4.51
C ARG A 95 1.46 -14.59 -3.31
N TYR A 96 0.77 -14.39 -2.17
CA TYR A 96 1.41 -14.10 -0.89
C TYR A 96 2.53 -15.09 -0.57
N ARG A 97 3.64 -14.57 -0.07
CA ARG A 97 4.80 -15.29 0.44
C ARG A 97 5.17 -14.71 1.81
N GLY A 98 4.65 -15.32 2.84
CA GLY A 98 5.06 -15.10 4.23
C GLY A 98 5.70 -16.36 4.78
N GLY A 99 6.70 -16.21 5.65
CA GLY A 99 7.24 -17.33 6.41
C GLY A 99 6.27 -17.80 7.52
N ALA A 100 6.60 -18.88 8.23
CA ALA A 100 5.81 -19.43 9.32
C ALA A 100 5.52 -18.42 10.47
N VAL A 101 6.36 -17.41 10.62
CA VAL A 101 6.21 -16.25 11.53
C VAL A 101 5.92 -14.94 10.79
N GLY A 102 5.40 -15.02 9.57
CA GLY A 102 5.05 -13.84 8.77
C GLY A 102 3.81 -13.12 9.30
N PRO A 103 3.52 -11.91 8.77
CA PRO A 103 2.41 -11.09 9.24
C PRO A 103 1.03 -11.58 8.77
N GLY A 104 0.97 -12.67 8.00
CA GLY A 104 -0.25 -13.12 7.34
C GLY A 104 -0.63 -12.27 6.12
N ASP A 105 -1.59 -12.76 5.33
CA ASP A 105 -2.06 -12.07 4.12
C ASP A 105 -3.20 -11.11 4.44
N ALA A 106 -2.88 -9.85 4.71
CA ALA A 106 -3.89 -8.82 4.90
C ALA A 106 -4.24 -8.07 3.60
N MET A 107 -3.47 -8.26 2.51
CA MET A 107 -3.78 -7.62 1.23
C MET A 107 -4.79 -8.40 0.37
N ALA A 108 -5.11 -9.65 0.71
CA ALA A 108 -5.99 -10.50 -0.11
C ALA A 108 -7.36 -9.86 -0.41
N ILE A 109 -7.97 -9.16 0.55
CA ILE A 109 -9.27 -8.52 0.35
C ILE A 109 -9.20 -7.25 -0.52
N HIS A 110 -8.01 -6.74 -0.77
CA HIS A 110 -7.77 -5.54 -1.59
C HIS A 110 -7.52 -5.88 -3.06
N ASP A 111 -7.37 -7.18 -3.40
CA ASP A 111 -7.25 -7.62 -4.79
C ASP A 111 -8.53 -7.31 -5.58
N GLY A 112 -8.37 -6.73 -6.76
CA GLY A 112 -9.47 -6.29 -7.61
C GLY A 112 -10.15 -4.98 -7.18
N MET A 113 -9.75 -4.36 -6.06
CA MET A 113 -10.36 -3.13 -5.59
C MET A 113 -9.85 -1.91 -6.36
N MET A 114 -10.75 -0.95 -6.59
CA MET A 114 -10.42 0.38 -7.12
C MET A 114 -9.84 1.25 -6.02
N PHE A 115 -9.00 2.23 -6.40
CA PHE A 115 -8.47 3.20 -5.46
C PHE A 115 -9.56 4.19 -5.06
N SER A 116 -9.63 4.53 -3.77
CA SER A 116 -10.58 5.52 -3.22
C SER A 116 -9.84 6.56 -2.40
N THR A 117 -10.35 7.78 -2.45
CA THR A 117 -9.94 8.94 -1.65
C THR A 117 -11.17 9.60 -1.02
N TYR A 118 -10.95 10.52 -0.10
CA TYR A 118 -12.09 11.21 0.56
C TYR A 118 -12.99 11.97 -0.44
N ASP A 119 -12.43 12.43 -1.56
CA ASP A 119 -13.10 13.19 -2.62
C ASP A 119 -13.50 12.32 -3.84
N ARG A 120 -13.15 11.03 -3.85
CA ARG A 120 -13.53 10.09 -4.90
C ARG A 120 -13.70 8.68 -4.32
N ASP A 121 -14.96 8.29 -4.17
CA ASP A 121 -15.36 7.00 -3.60
C ASP A 121 -15.56 5.97 -4.70
N ASN A 122 -14.80 4.87 -4.62
CA ASN A 122 -14.89 3.73 -5.53
C ASN A 122 -14.90 2.41 -4.73
N ASP A 123 -15.08 2.45 -3.40
CA ASP A 123 -15.05 1.27 -2.54
C ASP A 123 -16.39 0.50 -2.52
N LEU A 124 -16.46 -0.60 -1.78
CA LEU A 124 -17.64 -1.45 -1.70
C LEU A 124 -18.48 -1.19 -0.44
N SER A 125 -18.12 -0.23 0.39
CA SER A 125 -18.88 0.16 1.56
C SER A 125 -20.08 1.02 1.17
N SER A 126 -21.08 1.10 2.02
CA SER A 126 -22.19 2.07 1.87
C SER A 126 -21.79 3.51 2.23
N GLY A 127 -20.59 3.71 2.75
CA GLY A 127 -19.99 5.01 3.05
C GLY A 127 -18.54 5.03 2.60
N ASN A 128 -17.98 6.22 2.39
CA ASN A 128 -16.61 6.38 1.90
C ASN A 128 -15.57 5.99 2.97
N CYS A 129 -14.90 4.83 2.77
CA CYS A 129 -13.88 4.32 3.68
C CYS A 129 -12.67 5.26 3.80
N ALA A 130 -12.26 5.90 2.72
CA ALA A 130 -11.13 6.83 2.74
C ALA A 130 -11.46 8.09 3.57
N GLN A 131 -12.70 8.57 3.52
CA GLN A 131 -13.18 9.67 4.34
C GLN A 131 -13.27 9.27 5.82
N GLN A 132 -13.82 8.08 6.10
CA GLN A 132 -14.02 7.59 7.47
C GLN A 132 -12.70 7.30 8.19
N HIS A 133 -11.69 6.80 7.47
CA HIS A 133 -10.42 6.33 8.04
C HIS A 133 -9.21 7.20 7.68
N GLY A 134 -9.43 8.35 7.02
CA GLY A 134 -8.44 9.39 6.83
C GLY A 134 -7.26 9.02 5.93
N GLY A 135 -7.45 8.19 4.91
CA GLY A 135 -6.39 7.86 3.97
C GLY A 135 -6.86 7.16 2.70
N GLY A 136 -6.29 7.56 1.55
CA GLY A 136 -6.56 6.91 0.27
C GLY A 136 -5.92 5.54 0.19
N PHE A 137 -6.67 4.54 -0.30
CA PHE A 137 -6.21 3.17 -0.48
C PHE A 137 -7.12 2.40 -1.44
N TRP A 138 -6.80 1.16 -1.74
CA TRP A 138 -7.66 0.21 -2.44
C TRP A 138 -8.66 -0.40 -1.46
N HIS A 139 -9.59 0.43 -0.99
CA HIS A 139 -10.57 0.01 0.01
C HIS A 139 -11.56 -1.02 -0.54
N ASN A 140 -11.90 -2.02 0.29
CA ASN A 140 -13.02 -2.94 0.10
C ASN A 140 -14.20 -2.43 0.94
N ASN A 141 -14.51 -3.08 2.06
CA ASN A 141 -15.47 -2.63 3.07
C ASN A 141 -14.86 -2.82 4.48
N CYS A 142 -13.98 -2.02 5.00
CA CYS A 142 -13.11 -1.03 4.37
C CYS A 142 -11.73 -1.61 4.09
N TYR A 143 -10.99 -2.16 5.11
CA TYR A 143 -9.61 -2.62 4.95
C TYR A 143 -9.23 -3.77 5.90
N SER A 144 -8.24 -4.57 5.51
CA SER A 144 -7.47 -5.47 6.37
C SER A 144 -6.00 -5.05 6.44
N ALA A 145 -5.47 -4.47 5.36
CA ALA A 145 -4.21 -3.75 5.36
C ALA A 145 -4.50 -2.25 5.16
N GLY A 146 -3.92 -1.40 5.98
CA GLY A 146 -4.11 0.04 5.89
C GLY A 146 -2.83 0.77 6.28
N MET A 147 -1.92 0.96 5.30
CA MET A 147 -0.65 1.64 5.52
C MET A 147 -0.75 3.16 5.33
N THR A 148 -1.85 3.61 4.78
CA THR A 148 -2.18 5.03 4.57
C THR A 148 -3.37 5.49 5.42
N VAL A 149 -4.09 4.56 6.06
CA VAL A 149 -5.21 4.87 6.95
C VAL A 149 -4.70 5.07 8.37
N MET A 150 -5.26 6.06 9.05
CA MET A 150 -5.01 6.28 10.46
C MET A 150 -6.02 5.45 11.25
N LYS A 151 -5.54 4.66 12.20
CA LYS A 151 -6.40 4.02 13.17
C LYS A 151 -7.10 5.09 14.02
N ASP A 152 -8.36 4.83 14.39
CA ASP A 152 -9.08 5.69 15.33
C ASP A 152 -8.18 5.98 16.55
N GLN A 153 -7.99 7.28 16.87
CA GLN A 153 -7.12 7.77 17.94
C GLN A 153 -5.61 7.88 17.61
N GLY A 154 -5.18 7.82 16.36
CA GLY A 154 -3.79 8.12 15.99
C GLY A 154 -2.76 7.02 16.26
N ASP A 155 -3.19 5.81 16.56
CA ASP A 155 -2.34 4.70 16.98
C ASP A 155 -1.82 3.82 15.81
N GLY A 156 -1.20 4.43 14.79
CA GLY A 156 -0.44 3.69 13.78
C GLY A 156 -1.27 3.01 12.69
N PHE A 157 -0.63 2.11 11.96
CA PHE A 157 -1.18 1.45 10.78
C PHE A 157 -1.85 0.13 11.11
N VAL A 158 -2.70 -0.36 10.19
CA VAL A 158 -3.45 -1.60 10.37
C VAL A 158 -2.89 -2.70 9.46
N TRP A 159 -2.68 -3.86 10.06
CA TRP A 159 -2.48 -5.14 9.37
C TRP A 159 -3.21 -6.21 10.18
N LYS A 160 -4.46 -6.50 9.82
CA LYS A 160 -5.40 -7.26 10.68
C LYS A 160 -4.95 -8.67 11.04
N THR A 161 -4.11 -9.29 10.22
CA THR A 161 -3.56 -10.63 10.50
C THR A 161 -2.41 -10.62 11.51
N LEU A 162 -1.86 -9.44 11.84
CA LEU A 162 -0.97 -9.28 12.97
C LEU A 162 -1.81 -9.03 14.24
N SER A 163 -2.05 -10.07 15.02
CA SER A 163 -2.73 -9.96 16.32
C SER A 163 -1.93 -9.06 17.25
N TYR A 164 -2.57 -8.00 17.78
CA TYR A 164 -2.10 -7.13 18.87
C TYR A 164 -0.76 -6.42 18.68
N GLY A 165 -0.79 -5.13 18.71
CA GLY A 165 0.33 -4.18 18.73
C GLY A 165 0.26 -3.16 17.61
N THR A 166 0.61 -1.95 17.98
CA THR A 166 0.61 -0.81 17.07
C THR A 166 1.75 -0.93 16.07
N LEU A 167 1.44 -0.87 14.78
CA LEU A 167 2.44 -0.69 13.74
C LEU A 167 2.81 0.78 13.71
N GLN A 168 4.09 1.10 13.89
CA GLN A 168 4.59 2.48 13.85
C GLN A 168 5.11 2.86 12.49
N ARG A 169 5.72 1.92 11.77
CA ARG A 169 6.26 2.17 10.44
C ARG A 169 5.75 1.13 9.45
N ALA A 170 5.39 1.61 8.28
CA ALA A 170 5.07 0.77 7.13
C ALA A 170 5.85 1.28 5.92
N THR A 171 6.44 0.35 5.17
CA THR A 171 7.18 0.65 3.94
C THR A 171 6.79 -0.35 2.87
N LEU A 172 6.42 0.15 1.71
CA LEU A 172 6.12 -0.65 0.52
C LEU A 172 7.22 -0.46 -0.51
N LEU A 173 7.74 -1.57 -0.99
CA LEU A 173 8.81 -1.61 -1.97
C LEU A 173 8.38 -2.44 -3.18
N LEU A 174 8.70 -1.95 -4.38
CA LEU A 174 8.73 -2.81 -5.57
C LEU A 174 10.07 -3.53 -5.61
N THR A 175 10.00 -4.84 -5.81
CA THR A 175 11.17 -5.71 -5.95
C THR A 175 11.06 -6.55 -7.22
N CYS A 176 12.12 -7.08 -7.72
CA CYS A 176 12.11 -7.97 -8.90
C CYS A 176 11.73 -9.41 -8.59
#